data_471a2b5ade7c384b9b9ae327fef45b89
#
_entry.id   471a2b5ade7c384b9b9ae327fef45b89
#
_cell.length_a   1.000
_cell.length_b   1.000
_cell.length_c   1.000
_cell.angle_alpha   90.00
_cell.angle_beta   90.00
_cell.angle_gamma   90.00
#
_symmetry.space_group_name_H-M   'P 1'
#
loop_
_entity.id
_entity.type
_entity.pdbx_description
1 polymer ?
#
loop_
_entity_poly.entity_id
_entity_poly.type
_entity_poly.pdbx_seq_one_letter_code
_entity_poly.pdbx_strand_id
1 'polypeptide(L)'
;MEHGVVTRNPDELEWPEFDSCFYEVKSVAGKPSDPEPNAINMVSCFADNAAATGNPDLVPEDDEGRRATREREYFDWDYIDPSLADYKRGLLDIVEDCVAVNGDVRLDDVGWPRGEYCHCDRCDAAFAESGFEDRGAWRAAIITAFVATVREHVPGDLYLTVYPDPYPGHLYERSGLALAALAEYVDEFVVPICAMPYSTTSWLALLA
;
A
#
# COMPACT_ATOMS: atom_id res chain seq x y z
N MET A 1 -15.73 12.53 -11.42
CA MET A 1 -14.65 12.31 -10.41
C MET A 1 -15.36 12.16 -9.10
N GLU A 2 -15.19 11.04 -8.45
CA GLU A 2 -15.77 10.79 -7.13
C GLU A 2 -14.83 11.28 -6.04
N HIS A 3 -15.41 11.71 -4.93
CA HIS A 3 -14.65 12.18 -3.76
C HIS A 3 -14.94 11.26 -2.59
N GLY A 4 -13.89 10.76 -1.94
CA GLY A 4 -14.02 9.89 -0.78
C GLY A 4 -13.35 10.47 0.45
N VAL A 5 -13.82 10.06 1.62
CA VAL A 5 -13.18 10.33 2.90
C VAL A 5 -12.54 9.07 3.47
N VAL A 6 -11.41 9.21 4.14
CA VAL A 6 -10.80 8.15 4.95
C VAL A 6 -10.97 8.50 6.41
N THR A 7 -11.57 7.61 7.18
CA THR A 7 -11.86 7.84 8.60
C THR A 7 -11.72 6.57 9.44
N ARG A 8 -11.59 6.75 10.75
CA ARG A 8 -11.77 5.73 11.79
C ARG A 8 -12.96 6.01 12.71
N ASN A 9 -13.69 7.08 12.41
CA ASN A 9 -14.85 7.48 13.17
C ASN A 9 -16.12 7.06 12.43
N PRO A 10 -16.88 6.07 12.90
CA PRO A 10 -18.12 5.64 12.24
C PRO A 10 -19.14 6.76 12.02
N ASP A 11 -19.16 7.79 12.88
CA ASP A 11 -20.09 8.93 12.76
C ASP A 11 -19.82 9.77 11.48
N GLU A 12 -18.63 9.65 10.89
CA GLU A 12 -18.23 10.37 9.68
C GLU A 12 -18.58 9.63 8.39
N LEU A 13 -19.00 8.37 8.47
CA LEU A 13 -19.35 7.56 7.30
C LEU A 13 -20.64 8.02 6.61
N GLU A 14 -21.48 8.77 7.30
CA GLU A 14 -22.75 9.29 6.79
C GLU A 14 -22.66 10.74 6.28
N TRP A 15 -21.46 11.29 6.14
CA TRP A 15 -21.26 12.64 5.63
C TRP A 15 -21.68 12.76 4.15
N PRO A 16 -22.71 13.58 3.84
CA PRO A 16 -23.30 13.63 2.51
C PRO A 16 -22.42 14.34 1.47
N GLU A 17 -21.29 14.90 1.88
CA GLU A 17 -20.33 15.60 1.02
C GLU A 17 -19.43 14.64 0.23
N PHE A 18 -19.41 13.35 0.60
CA PHE A 18 -18.54 12.34 -0.01
C PHE A 18 -19.36 11.26 -0.73
N ASP A 19 -18.88 10.87 -1.90
CA ASP A 19 -19.46 9.80 -2.70
C ASP A 19 -19.10 8.41 -2.14
N SER A 20 -17.92 8.30 -1.49
CA SER A 20 -17.39 7.05 -0.94
C SER A 20 -16.75 7.26 0.44
N CYS A 21 -16.94 6.30 1.32
CA CYS A 21 -16.34 6.31 2.66
C CYS A 21 -15.42 5.10 2.83
N PHE A 22 -14.16 5.37 3.17
CA PHE A 22 -13.14 4.36 3.45
C PHE A 22 -12.87 4.30 4.95
N TYR A 23 -13.16 3.13 5.55
CA TYR A 23 -12.91 2.92 6.97
C TYR A 23 -11.56 2.21 7.18
N GLU A 24 -10.66 2.87 7.89
CA GLU A 24 -9.30 2.36 8.10
C GLU A 24 -9.27 1.24 9.15
N VAL A 25 -9.38 0.00 8.72
CA VAL A 25 -9.29 -1.21 9.57
C VAL A 25 -7.87 -1.42 10.06
N LYS A 26 -6.88 -1.36 9.17
CA LYS A 26 -5.46 -1.40 9.53
C LYS A 26 -4.76 -0.15 9.04
N SER A 27 -4.13 0.58 9.97
CA SER A 27 -3.30 1.75 9.67
C SER A 27 -1.82 1.44 9.69
N VAL A 28 -1.02 2.44 9.37
CA VAL A 28 0.44 2.45 9.56
C VAL A 28 0.87 2.23 11.02
N ALA A 29 0.00 2.42 12.00
CA ALA A 29 0.26 2.06 13.39
C ALA A 29 0.23 0.54 13.65
N GLY A 30 -0.19 -0.26 12.67
CA GLY A 30 -0.18 -1.72 12.70
C GLY A 30 -1.29 -2.35 13.54
N LYS A 31 -2.18 -1.56 14.14
CA LYS A 31 -3.26 -2.09 14.99
C LYS A 31 -4.56 -2.17 14.19
N PRO A 32 -5.09 -3.36 13.91
CA PRO A 32 -6.38 -3.51 13.23
C PRO A 32 -7.52 -3.06 14.16
N SER A 33 -8.57 -2.49 13.55
CA SER A 33 -9.89 -2.27 14.12
C SER A 33 -10.84 -3.33 13.55
N ASP A 34 -12.00 -3.51 14.17
CA ASP A 34 -13.04 -4.34 13.57
C ASP A 34 -13.53 -3.71 12.27
N PRO A 35 -13.78 -4.49 11.20
CA PRO A 35 -14.32 -3.97 9.94
C PRO A 35 -15.70 -3.33 10.11
N GLU A 36 -15.97 -2.30 9.29
CA GLU A 36 -17.21 -1.52 9.31
C GLU A 36 -18.13 -1.93 8.14
N PRO A 37 -19.40 -2.36 8.39
CA PRO A 37 -20.29 -2.86 7.33
C PRO A 37 -20.78 -1.79 6.35
N ASN A 38 -20.79 -0.52 6.76
CA ASN A 38 -21.34 0.58 5.97
C ASN A 38 -20.26 1.39 5.23
N ALA A 39 -19.02 0.86 5.14
CA ALA A 39 -17.92 1.53 4.48
C ALA A 39 -17.06 0.54 3.70
N ILE A 40 -16.31 1.04 2.71
CA ILE A 40 -15.24 0.29 2.06
C ILE A 40 -14.10 0.16 3.08
N ASN A 41 -13.81 -1.07 3.51
CA ASN A 41 -12.77 -1.30 4.51
C ASN A 41 -11.37 -1.13 3.90
N MET A 42 -10.51 -0.33 4.56
CA MET A 42 -9.18 0.01 4.09
C MET A 42 -8.09 -0.67 4.91
N VAL A 43 -7.11 -1.25 4.22
CA VAL A 43 -5.97 -1.96 4.81
C VAL A 43 -4.67 -1.32 4.34
N SER A 44 -3.92 -0.67 5.26
CA SER A 44 -2.53 -0.27 5.03
C SER A 44 -1.65 -1.52 4.96
N CYS A 45 -1.01 -1.75 3.81
CA CYS A 45 -0.33 -3.01 3.54
C CYS A 45 1.11 -3.04 4.05
N PHE A 46 2.01 -2.32 3.38
CA PHE A 46 3.45 -2.41 3.66
C PHE A 46 4.00 -1.22 4.46
N ALA A 47 3.13 -0.42 5.07
CA ALA A 47 3.47 0.54 6.11
C ALA A 47 2.96 0.01 7.45
N ASP A 48 3.89 -0.29 8.39
CA ASP A 48 3.52 -0.88 9.68
C ASP A 48 4.58 -0.62 10.75
N ASN A 49 4.35 0.44 11.53
CA ASN A 49 5.25 0.86 12.58
C ASN A 49 5.34 -0.17 13.74
N ALA A 50 4.24 -0.87 14.02
CA ALA A 50 4.22 -1.85 15.12
C ALA A 50 4.97 -3.12 14.73
N ALA A 51 4.74 -3.65 13.53
CA ALA A 51 5.45 -4.82 13.03
C ALA A 51 6.96 -4.54 12.90
N ALA A 52 7.35 -3.40 12.33
CA ALA A 52 8.75 -2.99 12.20
C ALA A 52 9.45 -2.84 13.56
N THR A 53 8.76 -2.27 14.56
CA THR A 53 9.29 -2.13 15.92
C THR A 53 9.41 -3.49 16.60
N GLY A 54 8.42 -4.36 16.43
CA GLY A 54 8.41 -5.70 17.04
C GLY A 54 9.42 -6.67 16.44
N ASN A 55 9.68 -6.55 15.15
CA ASN A 55 10.65 -7.35 14.40
C ASN A 55 11.33 -6.52 13.32
N PRO A 56 12.48 -5.89 13.60
CA PRO A 56 13.22 -5.08 12.65
C PRO A 56 13.71 -5.83 11.39
N ASP A 57 13.73 -7.15 11.38
CA ASP A 57 14.14 -7.95 10.22
C ASP A 57 13.04 -7.99 9.13
N LEU A 58 11.84 -7.47 9.44
CA LEU A 58 10.79 -7.27 8.45
C LEU A 58 11.02 -6.02 7.58
N VAL A 59 11.89 -5.10 8.02
CA VAL A 59 12.12 -3.82 7.36
C VAL A 59 13.09 -3.98 6.20
N PRO A 60 12.77 -3.47 4.99
CA PRO A 60 13.68 -3.53 3.86
C PRO A 60 14.92 -2.65 4.09
N GLU A 61 16.07 -3.11 3.58
CA GLU A 61 17.37 -2.43 3.69
C GLU A 61 17.86 -1.96 2.31
N ASP A 62 18.53 -0.80 2.27
CA ASP A 62 19.26 -0.36 1.08
C ASP A 62 20.62 -1.07 0.94
N ASP A 63 21.41 -0.74 -0.08
CA ASP A 63 22.72 -1.34 -0.35
C ASP A 63 23.81 -0.99 0.69
N GLU A 64 23.55 0.00 1.56
CA GLU A 64 24.40 0.34 2.71
C GLU A 64 23.91 -0.31 4.03
N GLY A 65 22.89 -1.18 3.98
CA GLY A 65 22.28 -1.83 5.15
C GLY A 65 21.41 -0.90 6.00
N ARG A 66 20.97 0.22 5.44
CA ARG A 66 20.13 1.17 6.17
C ARG A 66 18.65 0.82 5.97
N ARG A 67 17.94 0.71 7.08
CA ARG A 67 16.51 0.32 7.08
C ARG A 67 15.58 1.46 6.67
N ALA A 68 14.48 1.11 6.00
CA ALA A 68 13.44 2.04 5.58
C ALA A 68 12.48 2.35 6.74
N THR A 69 12.95 3.16 7.70
CA THR A 69 12.21 3.56 8.90
C THR A 69 12.02 5.07 8.99
N ARG A 70 11.10 5.52 9.85
CA ARG A 70 10.83 6.92 10.21
C ARG A 70 12.05 7.67 10.75
N GLU A 71 13.12 6.99 11.09
CA GLU A 71 14.40 7.63 11.47
C GLU A 71 15.09 8.28 10.26
N ARG A 72 14.64 7.95 9.04
CA ARG A 72 15.11 8.52 7.79
C ARG A 72 14.27 9.75 7.41
N GLU A 73 14.92 10.80 6.99
CA GLU A 73 14.34 12.14 6.74
C GLU A 73 13.11 12.15 5.79
N TYR A 74 12.96 11.15 4.94
CA TYR A 74 11.90 11.13 3.91
C TYR A 74 10.86 10.05 4.12
N PHE A 75 10.81 9.38 5.28
CA PHE A 75 9.80 8.37 5.60
C PHE A 75 8.93 8.82 6.78
N ASP A 76 7.64 8.90 6.53
CA ASP A 76 6.65 9.23 7.56
C ASP A 76 6.29 8.02 8.44
N TRP A 77 6.58 6.80 7.95
CA TRP A 77 6.35 5.52 8.64
C TRP A 77 7.45 4.50 8.35
N ASP A 78 7.41 3.39 9.09
CA ASP A 78 8.30 2.26 8.89
C ASP A 78 7.69 1.30 7.85
N TYR A 79 8.51 0.87 6.91
CA TYR A 79 8.10 -0.02 5.84
C TYR A 79 8.36 -1.49 6.18
N ILE A 80 7.51 -2.37 5.62
CA ILE A 80 7.70 -3.82 5.64
C ILE A 80 8.06 -4.29 4.23
N ASP A 81 8.97 -5.25 4.15
CA ASP A 81 9.43 -5.84 2.90
C ASP A 81 8.30 -6.61 2.20
N PRO A 82 7.86 -6.19 1.00
CA PRO A 82 6.78 -6.84 0.27
C PRO A 82 7.09 -8.28 -0.20
N SER A 83 8.35 -8.72 -0.16
CA SER A 83 8.72 -10.08 -0.51
C SER A 83 8.35 -11.12 0.56
N LEU A 84 8.04 -10.69 1.79
CA LEU A 84 7.78 -11.56 2.94
C LEU A 84 6.44 -12.29 2.84
N ALA A 85 6.49 -13.59 2.58
CA ALA A 85 5.29 -14.42 2.41
C ALA A 85 4.41 -14.48 3.66
N ASP A 86 5.02 -14.60 4.86
CA ASP A 86 4.25 -14.71 6.11
C ASP A 86 3.55 -13.40 6.46
N TYR A 87 4.19 -12.24 6.20
CA TYR A 87 3.55 -10.95 6.41
C TYR A 87 2.37 -10.74 5.44
N LYS A 88 2.55 -11.08 4.15
CA LYS A 88 1.46 -11.05 3.16
C LYS A 88 0.28 -11.93 3.55
N ARG A 89 0.55 -13.11 4.14
CA ARG A 89 -0.52 -13.99 4.65
C ARG A 89 -1.31 -13.31 5.76
N GLY A 90 -0.65 -12.67 6.73
CA GLY A 90 -1.35 -11.90 7.76
C GLY A 90 -2.16 -10.72 7.21
N LEU A 91 -1.73 -10.10 6.11
CA LEU A 91 -2.54 -9.09 5.41
C LEU A 91 -3.79 -9.70 4.76
N LEU A 92 -3.66 -10.89 4.16
CA LEU A 92 -4.80 -11.61 3.57
C LEU A 92 -5.83 -11.99 4.64
N ASP A 93 -5.41 -12.43 5.82
CA ASP A 93 -6.32 -12.73 6.93
C ASP A 93 -7.15 -11.47 7.30
N ILE A 94 -6.53 -10.28 7.33
CA ILE A 94 -7.24 -9.02 7.59
C ILE A 94 -8.20 -8.67 6.44
N VAL A 95 -7.80 -8.91 5.19
CA VAL A 95 -8.66 -8.70 4.01
C VAL A 95 -9.88 -9.63 4.08
N GLU A 96 -9.70 -10.89 4.46
CA GLU A 96 -10.80 -11.85 4.63
C GLU A 96 -11.77 -11.41 5.73
N ASP A 97 -11.27 -10.86 6.85
CA ASP A 97 -12.12 -10.28 7.89
C ASP A 97 -12.93 -9.08 7.35
N CYS A 98 -12.30 -8.21 6.54
CA CYS A 98 -13.00 -7.10 5.88
C CYS A 98 -14.11 -7.59 4.95
N VAL A 99 -13.79 -8.55 4.10
CA VAL A 99 -14.71 -9.14 3.11
C VAL A 99 -15.89 -9.86 3.76
N ALA A 100 -15.69 -10.47 4.94
CA ALA A 100 -16.78 -11.10 5.68
C ALA A 100 -17.86 -10.11 6.15
N VAL A 101 -17.52 -8.81 6.20
CA VAL A 101 -18.41 -7.73 6.66
C VAL A 101 -18.93 -6.88 5.49
N ASN A 102 -18.04 -6.50 4.57
CA ASN A 102 -18.36 -5.75 3.34
C ASN A 102 -17.49 -6.29 2.22
N GLY A 103 -18.09 -6.59 1.05
CA GLY A 103 -17.40 -7.21 -0.08
C GLY A 103 -16.33 -6.35 -0.74
N ASP A 104 -16.35 -5.03 -0.50
CA ASP A 104 -15.44 -4.07 -1.12
C ASP A 104 -14.25 -3.78 -0.19
N VAL A 105 -13.04 -3.71 -0.77
CA VAL A 105 -11.81 -3.48 0.00
C VAL A 105 -10.92 -2.46 -0.70
N ARG A 106 -10.29 -1.58 0.09
CA ARG A 106 -9.24 -0.68 -0.37
C ARG A 106 -7.89 -1.08 0.22
N LEU A 107 -6.91 -1.25 -0.66
CA LEU A 107 -5.51 -1.41 -0.29
C LEU A 107 -4.80 -0.05 -0.27
N ASP A 108 -4.13 0.25 0.82
CA ASP A 108 -3.28 1.42 0.98
C ASP A 108 -1.83 1.01 1.22
N ASP A 109 -0.89 1.93 1.02
CA ASP A 109 0.55 1.71 1.23
C ASP A 109 1.09 0.45 0.54
N VAL A 110 0.58 0.14 -0.65
CA VAL A 110 1.06 -0.96 -1.48
C VAL A 110 2.28 -0.52 -2.25
N GLY A 111 3.42 -1.17 -2.00
CA GLY A 111 4.64 -0.90 -2.74
C GLY A 111 5.90 -0.96 -1.90
N TRP A 112 7.03 -0.85 -2.58
CA TRP A 112 8.33 -0.70 -1.97
C TRP A 112 8.54 0.74 -1.48
N PRO A 113 9.37 0.97 -0.45
CA PRO A 113 9.55 2.33 0.09
C PRO A 113 10.19 3.29 -0.92
N ARG A 114 11.19 2.83 -1.68
CA ARG A 114 11.88 3.57 -2.74
C ARG A 114 12.66 2.63 -3.64
N GLY A 115 13.23 3.16 -4.75
CA GLY A 115 13.97 2.40 -5.76
C GLY A 115 15.19 1.67 -5.24
N GLU A 116 15.86 2.22 -4.22
CA GLU A 116 17.04 1.67 -3.57
C GLU A 116 16.77 0.52 -2.57
N TYR A 117 15.50 0.11 -2.36
CA TYR A 117 15.12 -1.01 -1.49
C TYR A 117 14.50 -2.18 -2.30
N CYS A 118 14.66 -3.47 -1.92
CA CYS A 118 15.46 -3.99 -0.81
C CYS A 118 16.75 -4.62 -1.34
N HIS A 119 17.83 -4.49 -0.56
CA HIS A 119 19.14 -5.11 -0.81
C HIS A 119 19.64 -5.95 0.39
N CYS A 120 18.75 -6.37 1.30
CA CYS A 120 19.13 -7.33 2.33
C CYS A 120 19.47 -8.69 1.70
N ASP A 121 20.29 -9.51 2.39
CA ASP A 121 20.74 -10.82 1.91
C ASP A 121 19.59 -11.71 1.42
N ARG A 122 18.43 -11.67 2.08
CA ARG A 122 17.22 -12.42 1.68
C ARG A 122 16.68 -11.95 0.33
N CYS A 123 16.56 -10.62 0.12
CA CYS A 123 16.04 -10.07 -1.12
C CYS A 123 17.02 -10.26 -2.28
N ASP A 124 18.32 -10.16 -2.01
CA ASP A 124 19.35 -10.41 -3.02
C ASP A 124 19.36 -11.88 -3.45
N ALA A 125 19.24 -12.82 -2.51
CA ALA A 125 19.09 -14.25 -2.83
C ALA A 125 17.80 -14.52 -3.62
N ALA A 126 16.66 -13.99 -3.18
CA ALA A 126 15.37 -14.17 -3.86
C ALA A 126 15.37 -13.58 -5.28
N PHE A 127 16.00 -12.42 -5.48
CA PHE A 127 16.18 -11.84 -6.81
C PHE A 127 17.06 -12.72 -7.70
N ALA A 128 18.19 -13.20 -7.19
CA ALA A 128 19.10 -14.07 -7.95
C ALA A 128 18.43 -15.39 -8.40
N GLU A 129 17.52 -15.93 -7.58
CA GLU A 129 16.77 -17.16 -7.86
C GLU A 129 15.53 -16.93 -8.75
N SER A 130 15.05 -15.67 -8.87
CA SER A 130 13.78 -15.33 -9.52
C SER A 130 13.79 -15.48 -11.04
N GLY A 131 14.98 -15.47 -11.66
CA GLY A 131 15.14 -15.45 -13.12
C GLY A 131 14.92 -14.10 -13.79
N PHE A 132 14.62 -13.04 -13.03
CA PHE A 132 14.56 -11.68 -13.54
C PHE A 132 15.97 -11.11 -13.76
N GLU A 133 16.19 -10.41 -14.88
CA GLU A 133 17.42 -9.68 -15.14
C GLU A 133 17.40 -8.26 -14.55
N ASP A 134 16.20 -7.69 -14.40
CA ASP A 134 15.96 -6.35 -13.86
C ASP A 134 15.27 -6.40 -12.50
N ARG A 135 15.89 -5.78 -11.50
CA ARG A 135 15.35 -5.72 -10.13
C ARG A 135 14.05 -4.91 -10.05
N GLY A 136 13.88 -3.88 -10.87
CA GLY A 136 12.64 -3.12 -10.96
C GLY A 136 11.47 -4.00 -11.42
N ALA A 137 11.70 -4.82 -12.44
CA ALA A 137 10.71 -5.78 -12.94
C ALA A 137 10.37 -6.86 -11.89
N TRP A 138 11.38 -7.37 -11.17
CA TRP A 138 11.16 -8.31 -10.05
C TRP A 138 10.31 -7.69 -8.93
N ARG A 139 10.63 -6.46 -8.53
CA ARG A 139 9.86 -5.72 -7.52
C ARG A 139 8.42 -5.50 -7.94
N ALA A 140 8.21 -5.09 -9.18
CA ALA A 140 6.87 -4.89 -9.74
C ALA A 140 6.08 -6.21 -9.83
N ALA A 141 6.73 -7.31 -10.17
CA ALA A 141 6.09 -8.63 -10.19
C ALA A 141 5.63 -9.08 -8.80
N ILE A 142 6.40 -8.79 -7.73
CA ILE A 142 6.00 -9.08 -6.35
C ILE A 142 4.74 -8.32 -5.96
N ILE A 143 4.69 -7.02 -6.25
CA ILE A 143 3.53 -6.18 -5.95
C ILE A 143 2.30 -6.62 -6.75
N THR A 144 2.46 -6.84 -8.04
CA THR A 144 1.37 -7.29 -8.91
C THR A 144 0.82 -8.65 -8.47
N ALA A 145 1.69 -9.60 -8.12
CA ALA A 145 1.28 -10.91 -7.63
C ALA A 145 0.53 -10.82 -6.29
N PHE A 146 0.94 -9.92 -5.38
CA PHE A 146 0.21 -9.69 -4.13
C PHE A 146 -1.20 -9.15 -4.40
N VAL A 147 -1.34 -8.12 -5.24
CA VAL A 147 -2.65 -7.54 -5.58
C VAL A 147 -3.53 -8.56 -6.30
N ALA A 148 -2.97 -9.35 -7.21
CA ALA A 148 -3.68 -10.45 -7.88
C ALA A 148 -4.21 -11.48 -6.87
N THR A 149 -3.39 -11.85 -5.87
CA THR A 149 -3.84 -12.76 -4.80
C THR A 149 -4.97 -12.13 -3.97
N VAL A 150 -4.86 -10.85 -3.60
CA VAL A 150 -5.96 -10.16 -2.88
C VAL A 150 -7.24 -10.16 -3.72
N ARG A 151 -7.15 -9.92 -5.04
CA ARG A 151 -8.31 -9.94 -5.95
C ARG A 151 -9.08 -11.26 -5.89
N GLU A 152 -8.39 -12.39 -5.72
CA GLU A 152 -9.03 -13.70 -5.61
C GLU A 152 -9.91 -13.85 -4.35
N HIS A 153 -9.62 -13.05 -3.30
CA HIS A 153 -10.36 -13.06 -2.03
C HIS A 153 -11.46 -12.00 -1.94
N VAL A 154 -11.42 -10.96 -2.78
CA VAL A 154 -12.38 -9.82 -2.74
C VAL A 154 -13.51 -10.05 -3.75
N PRO A 155 -14.75 -10.33 -3.34
CA PRO A 155 -15.87 -10.56 -4.25
C PRO A 155 -16.49 -9.29 -4.84
N GLY A 156 -16.31 -8.16 -4.17
CA GLY A 156 -16.77 -6.83 -4.58
C GLY A 156 -15.69 -6.04 -5.32
N ASP A 157 -15.74 -4.72 -5.19
CA ASP A 157 -14.77 -3.83 -5.82
C ASP A 157 -13.47 -3.77 -5.02
N LEU A 158 -12.35 -3.86 -5.74
CA LEU A 158 -11.00 -3.71 -5.18
C LEU A 158 -10.42 -2.35 -5.56
N TYR A 159 -10.18 -1.52 -4.55
CA TYR A 159 -9.58 -0.20 -4.69
C TYR A 159 -8.10 -0.24 -4.34
N LEU A 160 -7.28 0.49 -5.08
CA LEU A 160 -5.85 0.61 -4.80
C LEU A 160 -5.43 2.07 -4.71
N THR A 161 -4.81 2.44 -3.58
CA THR A 161 -4.21 3.77 -3.43
C THR A 161 -2.96 3.89 -4.30
N VAL A 162 -2.92 4.99 -5.08
CA VAL A 162 -1.74 5.42 -5.82
C VAL A 162 -1.43 6.87 -5.46
N TYR A 163 -0.21 7.12 -5.00
CA TYR A 163 0.19 8.49 -4.68
C TYR A 163 0.33 9.32 -5.95
N PRO A 164 -0.10 10.59 -5.92
CA PRO A 164 0.04 11.47 -7.07
C PRO A 164 1.53 11.68 -7.39
N ASP A 165 1.94 11.26 -8.58
CA ASP A 165 3.30 11.45 -9.06
C ASP A 165 3.26 12.03 -10.48
N PRO A 166 3.78 13.25 -10.69
CA PRO A 166 3.71 13.92 -11.99
C PRO A 166 4.69 13.35 -13.03
N TYR A 167 5.61 12.47 -12.62
CA TYR A 167 6.64 11.95 -13.50
C TYR A 167 6.28 10.58 -14.07
N PRO A 168 6.14 10.43 -15.39
CA PRO A 168 5.85 9.14 -16.02
C PRO A 168 6.89 8.07 -15.63
N GLY A 169 6.40 6.91 -15.17
CA GLY A 169 7.25 5.79 -14.76
C GLY A 169 7.78 5.84 -13.33
N HIS A 170 7.70 6.97 -12.65
CA HIS A 170 8.29 7.14 -11.32
C HIS A 170 7.64 6.24 -10.25
N LEU A 171 6.32 6.00 -10.30
CA LEU A 171 5.66 5.04 -9.41
C LEU A 171 6.19 3.62 -9.60
N TYR A 172 6.49 3.22 -10.85
CA TYR A 172 7.11 1.93 -11.14
C TYR A 172 8.53 1.87 -10.57
N GLU A 173 9.37 2.85 -10.89
CA GLU A 173 10.77 2.90 -10.45
C GLU A 173 10.89 2.98 -8.93
N ARG A 174 10.07 3.83 -8.31
CA ARG A 174 10.10 4.07 -6.87
C ARG A 174 9.51 2.90 -6.07
N SER A 175 8.30 2.48 -6.40
CA SER A 175 7.49 1.61 -5.55
C SER A 175 7.13 0.26 -6.17
N GLY A 176 7.54 -0.01 -7.41
CA GLY A 176 7.17 -1.23 -8.11
C GLY A 176 5.72 -1.25 -8.57
N LEU A 177 5.05 -0.10 -8.66
CA LEU A 177 3.65 -0.01 -9.10
C LEU A 177 3.55 0.02 -10.63
N ALA A 178 3.40 -1.16 -11.23
CA ALA A 178 3.15 -1.33 -12.67
C ALA A 178 1.66 -1.10 -12.96
N LEU A 179 1.23 0.17 -13.06
CA LEU A 179 -0.21 0.53 -13.12
C LEU A 179 -0.99 -0.22 -14.20
N ALA A 180 -0.39 -0.44 -15.40
CA ALA A 180 -1.04 -1.18 -16.48
C ALA A 180 -1.31 -2.65 -16.11
N ALA A 181 -0.40 -3.30 -15.38
CA ALA A 181 -0.59 -4.67 -14.92
C ALA A 181 -1.55 -4.73 -13.72
N LEU A 182 -1.47 -3.75 -12.83
CA LEU A 182 -2.36 -3.65 -11.66
C LEU A 182 -3.82 -3.40 -12.07
N ALA A 183 -4.06 -2.66 -13.16
CA ALA A 183 -5.40 -2.40 -13.70
C ALA A 183 -6.14 -3.67 -14.19
N GLU A 184 -5.46 -4.81 -14.29
CA GLU A 184 -6.10 -6.10 -14.58
C GLU A 184 -6.80 -6.70 -13.33
N TYR A 185 -6.45 -6.22 -12.14
CA TYR A 185 -6.88 -6.79 -10.87
C TYR A 185 -7.69 -5.82 -10.00
N VAL A 186 -7.54 -4.50 -10.20
CA VAL A 186 -8.25 -3.48 -9.42
C VAL A 186 -9.34 -2.83 -10.24
N ASP A 187 -10.45 -2.49 -9.59
CA ASP A 187 -11.58 -1.82 -10.23
C ASP A 187 -11.33 -0.31 -10.27
N GLU A 188 -10.75 0.27 -9.21
CA GLU A 188 -10.48 1.71 -9.14
C GLU A 188 -9.14 2.05 -8.49
N PHE A 189 -8.48 3.09 -9.04
CA PHE A 189 -7.34 3.73 -8.40
C PHE A 189 -7.79 4.94 -7.58
N VAL A 190 -7.36 4.98 -6.32
CA VAL A 190 -7.66 6.08 -5.40
C VAL A 190 -6.43 6.97 -5.24
N VAL A 191 -6.57 8.26 -5.54
CA VAL A 191 -5.48 9.24 -5.38
C VAL A 191 -5.73 10.05 -4.11
N PRO A 192 -4.90 9.93 -3.06
CA PRO A 192 -5.08 10.68 -1.83
C PRO A 192 -4.74 12.16 -2.06
N ILE A 193 -5.65 13.03 -1.63
CA ILE A 193 -5.45 14.49 -1.58
C ILE A 193 -5.27 14.84 -0.11
N CYS A 194 -4.03 14.72 0.38
CA CYS A 194 -3.71 15.09 1.74
C CYS A 194 -3.16 16.52 1.77
N ALA A 195 -3.52 17.29 2.81
CA ALA A 195 -2.88 18.56 3.10
C ALA A 195 -1.48 18.34 3.67
N MET A 196 -0.61 17.68 2.89
CA MET A 196 0.78 17.46 3.27
C MET A 196 1.65 18.66 2.85
N PRO A 197 2.70 19.00 3.60
CA PRO A 197 3.62 20.08 3.26
C PRO A 197 4.51 19.76 2.04
N TYR A 198 4.24 18.66 1.34
CA TYR A 198 5.05 18.22 0.21
C TYR A 198 4.56 18.79 -1.13
N SER A 199 5.54 19.07 -1.99
CA SER A 199 5.41 19.67 -3.33
C SER A 199 4.34 19.04 -4.23
N THR A 200 3.97 17.78 -4.00
CA THR A 200 3.00 17.04 -4.82
C THR A 200 1.58 17.54 -4.65
N THR A 201 1.16 17.91 -3.43
CA THR A 201 -0.17 18.51 -3.19
C THR A 201 -0.27 19.90 -3.80
N SER A 202 0.84 20.65 -3.78
CA SER A 202 0.93 21.96 -4.44
C SER A 202 0.80 21.83 -5.96
N TRP A 203 1.26 20.74 -6.57
CA TRP A 203 1.10 20.46 -8.00
C TRP A 203 -0.35 20.15 -8.38
N LEU A 204 -1.07 19.36 -7.59
CA LEU A 204 -2.49 19.07 -7.81
C LEU A 204 -3.33 20.34 -7.69
N ALA A 205 -3.03 21.21 -6.73
CA ALA A 205 -3.69 22.51 -6.58
C ALA A 205 -3.42 23.49 -7.74
N LEU A 206 -2.33 23.28 -8.50
CA LEU A 206 -2.00 24.08 -9.70
C LEU A 206 -2.64 23.52 -10.97
N LEU A 207 -3.12 22.27 -10.98
CA LEU A 207 -3.76 21.61 -12.11
C LEU A 207 -5.30 21.65 -12.03
N ALA A 208 -5.86 22.07 -10.90
CA ALA A 208 -7.29 22.25 -10.67
C ALA A 208 -7.70 23.69 -10.94
#